data_e594139993f1294decc3c441225053bb
#
_entry.id   e594139993f1294decc3c441225053bb
#
_cell.length_a   1.000
_cell.length_b   1.000
_cell.length_c   1.000
_cell.angle_alpha   90.00
_cell.angle_beta   90.00
_cell.angle_gamma   90.00
#
_symmetry.space_group_name_H-M   'P 1'
#
loop_
_entity.id
_entity.type
_entity.pdbx_description
1 polymer ?
#
loop_
_entity_poly.entity_id
_entity_poly.type
_entity_poly.pdbx_seq_one_letter_code
_entity_poly.pdbx_strand_id
1 'polypeptide(L)'
;MREHNLKNIIHLMLVCVLLGCSQTDSTSNQNIDFAANAEKLVLNEFQPSTLSKEEQTKELAWFTKTAEPFRGMTINVVSETLTTHEYESEVLTEAFFEITGIKVNHDLIQEGDVIEKLQTQMQTGQNVYDAYVNDSDLIGTHSRYGYVVALSDFMENEGSAFTLPTLDLEDFIGISFTTGPDGKIYQLPDQQFANLYWFRYDWFNDSQLKKQFEEIYGYPLGVPINWSAYQDIAEFFTKEVKEIDGQPVYGHMDYGKKDPSLGWRFTDAWLSMAGAGDKGIPNGLPVDEWGIRVEGCRPVGSSVSRGGATNSPAAVYALQKYIDWLKNYAPAEASGMTFSEAGPVPAQGQIAQQIFWYTTFTADMIKEGLPVVNEDGTPKWRMVPSPHGPYWSEGMKLGYQDTGAWTLLKSTPLERRQAAWLYAQFVVSKTVSLKKTLVGLTPIRDSDIRSEAMTNLAPRLGGLVEFYRSPARTAWTPTGTNVPDYPKLAQLWWANVANAVSGEQTAQTAMNQLAEQQDRVLERLATHGVQGDCGPQLNERSDPEYWFNQEGAPKPKLADENPKGKTVPYDELIQSWQNQ
;
A
#
# COMPACT_ATOMS: atom_id res chain seq x y z
N MET A 1 -0.50 -9.70 -64.45
CA MET A 1 0.44 -9.46 -65.57
C MET A 1 1.81 -9.22 -64.94
N ARG A 2 2.69 -10.17 -65.27
CA ARG A 2 4.18 -10.19 -65.23
C ARG A 2 4.80 -10.07 -63.84
N GLU A 3 5.27 -11.16 -63.23
CA GLU A 3 6.22 -12.24 -63.57
C GLU A 3 7.64 -11.75 -63.88
N HIS A 4 8.54 -12.45 -63.19
CA HIS A 4 9.97 -12.71 -63.51
C HIS A 4 10.99 -11.73 -62.87
N ASN A 5 12.11 -12.15 -62.25
CA ASN A 5 12.91 -13.35 -62.48
C ASN A 5 13.83 -13.67 -61.30
N LEU A 6 13.91 -14.94 -61.06
CA LEU A 6 14.98 -15.68 -60.39
C LEU A 6 16.24 -15.68 -61.26
N LYS A 7 17.46 -15.65 -60.68
CA LYS A 7 18.51 -16.68 -60.88
C LYS A 7 19.91 -16.26 -60.36
N ASN A 8 20.40 -17.13 -59.53
CA ASN A 8 21.74 -17.71 -59.49
C ASN A 8 23.01 -16.81 -59.52
N ILE A 9 23.91 -17.04 -58.55
CA ILE A 9 25.30 -17.49 -58.88
C ILE A 9 25.87 -18.24 -57.65
N ILE A 10 26.42 -19.36 -57.95
CA ILE A 10 27.03 -20.50 -57.31
C ILE A 10 28.50 -20.22 -56.99
N HIS A 11 28.97 -20.77 -55.84
CA HIS A 11 30.31 -21.28 -55.50
C HIS A 11 31.58 -20.41 -55.70
N LEU A 12 32.27 -20.21 -54.60
CA LEU A 12 33.69 -20.47 -54.54
C LEU A 12 34.10 -20.98 -53.15
N MET A 13 34.43 -22.28 -53.10
CA MET A 13 35.21 -22.88 -52.03
C MET A 13 36.63 -22.31 -52.07
N LEU A 14 37.13 -21.82 -50.91
CA LEU A 14 38.55 -21.74 -50.71
C LEU A 14 38.86 -22.28 -49.31
N VAL A 15 39.58 -23.38 -49.32
CA VAL A 15 40.21 -24.05 -48.18
C VAL A 15 41.33 -23.14 -47.69
N CYS A 16 41.28 -22.73 -46.44
CA CYS A 16 42.46 -22.22 -45.73
C CYS A 16 42.66 -22.94 -44.42
N VAL A 17 43.78 -23.52 -44.34
CA VAL A 17 44.46 -24.34 -43.37
C VAL A 17 44.36 -23.81 -41.93
N LEU A 18 44.13 -24.75 -41.01
CA LEU A 18 44.29 -24.70 -39.57
C LEU A 18 45.62 -24.03 -39.15
N LEU A 19 45.53 -22.90 -38.50
CA LEU A 19 46.50 -22.47 -37.49
C LEU A 19 45.70 -22.14 -36.23
N GLY A 20 45.83 -23.04 -35.28
CA GLY A 20 45.25 -22.87 -33.95
C GLY A 20 45.92 -21.68 -33.22
N CYS A 21 45.14 -20.63 -33.01
CA CYS A 21 45.34 -19.73 -31.91
C CYS A 21 44.29 -20.07 -30.88
N SER A 22 44.70 -20.80 -29.87
CA SER A 22 43.95 -20.84 -28.61
C SER A 22 43.97 -19.42 -28.03
N GLN A 23 42.93 -18.63 -28.31
CA GLN A 23 42.57 -17.54 -27.43
C GLN A 23 42.02 -18.19 -26.16
N THR A 24 42.86 -18.31 -25.18
CA THR A 24 42.42 -18.35 -23.79
C THR A 24 41.69 -17.04 -23.57
N ASP A 25 40.33 -17.13 -23.53
CA ASP A 25 39.53 -16.12 -22.86
C ASP A 25 40.00 -16.10 -21.41
N SER A 26 40.98 -15.24 -21.16
CA SER A 26 41.25 -14.77 -19.82
C SER A 26 40.06 -13.87 -19.46
N THR A 27 38.97 -14.48 -18.95
CA THR A 27 38.10 -13.80 -18.03
C THR A 27 39.01 -13.26 -16.93
N SER A 28 39.34 -11.99 -17.02
CA SER A 28 39.97 -11.27 -15.94
C SER A 28 39.04 -11.43 -14.74
N ASN A 29 39.39 -12.28 -13.80
CA ASN A 29 38.91 -12.19 -12.43
C ASN A 29 39.39 -10.81 -11.95
N GLN A 30 38.61 -9.77 -12.24
CA GLN A 30 38.74 -8.52 -11.53
C GLN A 30 38.45 -8.90 -10.09
N ASN A 31 39.46 -8.83 -9.28
CA ASN A 31 39.35 -9.04 -7.83
C ASN A 31 38.44 -7.90 -7.32
N ILE A 32 37.14 -8.17 -7.15
CA ILE A 32 36.18 -7.16 -6.68
C ILE A 32 36.63 -6.78 -5.28
N ASP A 33 36.98 -5.53 -5.09
CA ASP A 33 37.31 -4.98 -3.77
C ASP A 33 35.98 -4.54 -3.09
N PHE A 34 35.36 -5.50 -2.45
CA PHE A 34 34.07 -5.28 -1.75
C PHE A 34 34.16 -4.20 -0.65
N ALA A 35 35.31 -4.05 0.01
CA ALA A 35 35.49 -3.05 1.06
C ALA A 35 35.56 -1.63 0.45
N ALA A 36 36.32 -1.45 -0.63
CA ALA A 36 36.37 -0.17 -1.33
C ALA A 36 35.02 0.21 -1.93
N ASN A 37 34.25 -0.76 -2.42
CA ASN A 37 32.87 -0.53 -2.90
C ASN A 37 31.95 -0.10 -1.77
N ALA A 38 32.03 -0.72 -0.60
CA ALA A 38 31.23 -0.32 0.58
C ALA A 38 31.53 1.14 0.98
N GLU A 39 32.81 1.53 1.06
CA GLU A 39 33.17 2.92 1.37
C GLU A 39 32.64 3.91 0.33
N LYS A 40 32.73 3.57 -0.95
CA LYS A 40 32.22 4.39 -2.06
C LYS A 40 30.70 4.57 -1.94
N LEU A 41 29.95 3.51 -1.65
CA LEU A 41 28.48 3.58 -1.49
C LEU A 41 28.08 4.43 -0.29
N VAL A 42 28.77 4.30 0.84
CA VAL A 42 28.54 5.17 2.02
C VAL A 42 28.73 6.65 1.68
N LEU A 43 29.71 6.98 0.85
CA LEU A 43 30.02 8.38 0.52
C LEU A 43 29.10 8.97 -0.54
N ASN A 44 28.71 8.18 -1.52
CA ASN A 44 28.04 8.71 -2.72
C ASN A 44 26.54 8.38 -2.80
N GLU A 45 26.12 7.20 -2.30
CA GLU A 45 24.72 6.77 -2.45
C GLU A 45 23.93 6.89 -1.14
N PHE A 46 24.45 6.39 -0.02
CA PHE A 46 23.69 6.25 1.22
C PHE A 46 23.82 7.47 2.14
N GLN A 47 23.71 8.67 1.56
CA GLN A 47 23.62 9.91 2.31
C GLN A 47 22.32 10.66 1.97
N PRO A 48 21.64 11.25 2.95
CA PRO A 48 21.91 11.16 4.40
C PRO A 48 21.51 9.80 4.99
N SER A 49 22.01 9.49 6.18
CA SER A 49 21.66 8.31 6.96
C SER A 49 21.48 8.69 8.45
N THR A 50 20.74 7.87 9.17
CA THR A 50 20.65 7.97 10.64
C THR A 50 21.91 7.48 11.35
N LEU A 51 22.76 6.73 10.65
CA LEU A 51 24.05 6.25 11.12
C LEU A 51 25.20 7.20 10.72
N SER A 52 26.23 7.26 11.54
CA SER A 52 27.52 7.85 11.14
C SER A 52 28.16 7.04 10.00
N LYS A 53 29.04 7.65 9.21
CA LYS A 53 29.75 6.96 8.11
C LYS A 53 30.54 5.75 8.61
N GLU A 54 31.09 5.80 9.83
CA GLU A 54 31.80 4.68 10.43
C GLU A 54 30.86 3.51 10.74
N GLU A 55 29.67 3.79 11.29
CA GLU A 55 28.64 2.77 11.57
C GLU A 55 28.10 2.17 10.27
N GLN A 56 27.82 2.99 9.24
CA GLN A 56 27.44 2.53 7.91
C GLN A 56 28.49 1.58 7.31
N THR A 57 29.77 1.95 7.38
CA THR A 57 30.87 1.10 6.88
C THR A 57 30.93 -0.23 7.63
N LYS A 58 30.71 -0.24 8.94
CA LYS A 58 30.65 -1.48 9.74
C LYS A 58 29.45 -2.36 9.33
N GLU A 59 28.30 -1.75 9.10
CA GLU A 59 27.09 -2.46 8.68
C GLU A 59 27.28 -3.09 7.29
N LEU A 60 27.81 -2.34 6.32
CA LEU A 60 28.11 -2.87 4.98
C LEU A 60 29.20 -3.96 5.01
N ALA A 61 30.23 -3.80 5.84
CA ALA A 61 31.27 -4.81 6.03
C ALA A 61 30.71 -6.13 6.60
N TRP A 62 29.67 -6.04 7.46
CA TRP A 62 28.97 -7.23 7.94
C TRP A 62 28.27 -7.96 6.79
N PHE A 63 27.55 -7.27 5.90
CA PHE A 63 26.95 -7.87 4.69
C PHE A 63 27.99 -8.52 3.81
N THR A 64 29.10 -7.83 3.52
CA THR A 64 30.21 -8.34 2.70
C THR A 64 30.75 -9.67 3.24
N LYS A 65 30.97 -9.74 4.55
CA LYS A 65 31.51 -10.93 5.21
C LYS A 65 30.46 -12.07 5.25
N THR A 66 29.24 -11.74 5.63
CA THR A 66 28.17 -12.74 5.84
C THR A 66 27.73 -13.34 4.51
N ALA A 67 27.84 -12.61 3.41
CA ALA A 67 27.49 -13.08 2.08
C ALA A 67 28.53 -14.02 1.43
N GLU A 68 29.72 -14.23 2.04
CA GLU A 68 30.78 -15.05 1.45
C GLU A 68 30.33 -16.44 0.94
N PRO A 69 29.49 -17.20 1.66
CA PRO A 69 29.03 -18.50 1.18
C PRO A 69 28.17 -18.45 -0.09
N PHE A 70 27.59 -17.29 -0.41
CA PHE A 70 26.62 -17.13 -1.49
C PHE A 70 27.15 -16.36 -2.70
N ARG A 71 28.44 -15.99 -2.72
CA ARG A 71 29.05 -15.26 -3.85
C ARG A 71 28.88 -15.98 -5.17
N GLY A 72 28.42 -15.25 -6.18
CA GLY A 72 28.09 -15.81 -7.49
C GLY A 72 26.69 -16.39 -7.61
N MET A 73 25.93 -16.46 -6.51
CA MET A 73 24.51 -16.87 -6.54
C MET A 73 23.66 -15.78 -7.21
N THR A 74 22.61 -16.21 -7.89
CA THR A 74 21.54 -15.31 -8.38
C THR A 74 20.25 -15.64 -7.66
N ILE A 75 19.62 -14.66 -7.05
CA ILE A 75 18.27 -14.75 -6.45
C ILE A 75 17.28 -13.96 -7.28
N ASN A 76 16.00 -14.39 -7.23
CA ASN A 76 14.91 -13.74 -7.92
C ASN A 76 13.89 -13.24 -6.89
N VAL A 77 13.54 -11.98 -6.98
CA VAL A 77 12.54 -11.37 -6.10
C VAL A 77 11.52 -10.60 -6.93
N VAL A 78 10.36 -10.33 -6.35
CA VAL A 78 9.27 -9.63 -7.04
C VAL A 78 8.57 -8.67 -6.10
N SER A 79 8.15 -7.54 -6.64
CA SER A 79 7.29 -6.54 -5.99
C SER A 79 6.42 -5.82 -7.01
N GLU A 80 5.53 -4.98 -6.52
CA GLU A 80 4.75 -4.07 -7.34
C GLU A 80 5.62 -2.93 -7.91
N THR A 81 5.14 -2.28 -8.97
CA THR A 81 5.83 -1.17 -9.63
C THR A 81 5.50 0.14 -8.92
N LEU A 82 6.40 0.59 -8.05
CA LEU A 82 6.34 1.86 -7.33
C LEU A 82 7.73 2.50 -7.27
N THR A 83 7.80 3.82 -7.04
CA THR A 83 9.08 4.57 -6.99
C THR A 83 10.08 3.97 -5.99
N THR A 84 9.62 3.47 -4.85
CA THR A 84 10.47 2.78 -3.86
C THR A 84 11.11 1.52 -4.46
N HIS A 85 10.30 0.68 -5.11
CA HIS A 85 10.76 -0.58 -5.69
C HIS A 85 11.56 -0.38 -6.98
N GLU A 86 11.29 0.70 -7.74
CA GLU A 86 12.14 1.10 -8.86
C GLU A 86 13.56 1.41 -8.37
N TYR A 87 13.70 2.17 -7.28
CA TYR A 87 15.00 2.44 -6.66
C TYR A 87 15.68 1.15 -6.16
N GLU A 88 14.93 0.23 -5.57
CA GLU A 88 15.45 -1.07 -5.17
C GLU A 88 15.95 -1.89 -6.36
N SER A 89 15.15 -1.98 -7.40
CA SER A 89 15.45 -2.77 -8.60
C SER A 89 16.63 -2.20 -9.40
N GLU A 90 16.72 -0.88 -9.53
CA GLU A 90 17.71 -0.22 -10.38
C GLU A 90 19.02 0.11 -9.65
N VAL A 91 18.94 0.49 -8.35
CA VAL A 91 20.10 0.99 -7.60
C VAL A 91 20.53 0.02 -6.51
N LEU A 92 19.59 -0.47 -5.68
CA LEU A 92 19.97 -1.28 -4.53
C LEU A 92 20.38 -2.70 -4.90
N THR A 93 19.88 -3.28 -5.98
CA THR A 93 20.35 -4.57 -6.51
C THR A 93 21.81 -4.50 -6.91
N GLU A 94 22.22 -3.45 -7.62
CA GLU A 94 23.60 -3.23 -8.04
C GLU A 94 24.50 -2.93 -6.83
N ALA A 95 24.05 -2.08 -5.90
CA ALA A 95 24.79 -1.79 -4.68
C ALA A 95 25.02 -3.06 -3.84
N PHE A 96 24.00 -3.91 -3.72
CA PHE A 96 24.11 -5.18 -3.03
C PHE A 96 25.09 -6.13 -3.72
N PHE A 97 25.05 -6.21 -5.04
CA PHE A 97 26.02 -7.00 -5.81
C PHE A 97 27.45 -6.48 -5.62
N GLU A 98 27.66 -5.16 -5.65
CA GLU A 98 28.99 -4.54 -5.48
C GLU A 98 29.66 -4.87 -4.14
N ILE A 99 28.87 -5.12 -3.07
CA ILE A 99 29.40 -5.43 -1.73
C ILE A 99 29.33 -6.90 -1.35
N THR A 100 28.50 -7.71 -2.02
CA THR A 100 28.28 -9.11 -1.64
C THR A 100 28.69 -10.12 -2.71
N GLY A 101 28.64 -9.75 -3.98
CA GLY A 101 28.79 -10.67 -5.11
C GLY A 101 27.56 -11.55 -5.36
N ILE A 102 26.42 -11.27 -4.72
CA ILE A 102 25.13 -11.92 -4.97
C ILE A 102 24.36 -11.08 -5.99
N LYS A 103 23.95 -11.69 -7.10
CA LYS A 103 23.10 -11.03 -8.08
C LYS A 103 21.64 -11.13 -7.68
N VAL A 104 20.90 -10.01 -7.76
CA VAL A 104 19.47 -9.97 -7.53
C VAL A 104 18.76 -9.60 -8.83
N ASN A 105 17.83 -10.43 -9.28
CA ASN A 105 16.87 -10.06 -10.31
C ASN A 105 15.57 -9.63 -9.57
N HIS A 106 15.25 -8.36 -9.64
CA HIS A 106 14.06 -7.80 -8.99
C HIS A 106 13.03 -7.45 -10.06
N ASP A 107 12.02 -8.31 -10.20
CA ASP A 107 10.92 -8.13 -11.14
C ASP A 107 9.91 -7.13 -10.57
N LEU A 108 9.57 -6.10 -11.35
CA LEU A 108 8.53 -5.12 -11.04
C LEU A 108 7.30 -5.42 -11.91
N ILE A 109 6.17 -5.70 -11.28
CA ILE A 109 4.92 -6.05 -11.98
C ILE A 109 3.73 -5.36 -11.31
N GLN A 110 2.54 -5.50 -11.88
CA GLN A 110 1.32 -5.02 -11.22
C GLN A 110 1.06 -5.79 -9.93
N GLU A 111 0.57 -5.11 -8.91
CA GLU A 111 0.33 -5.67 -7.58
C GLU A 111 -0.56 -6.93 -7.62
N GLY A 112 -1.68 -6.90 -8.35
CA GLY A 112 -2.54 -8.07 -8.53
C GLY A 112 -1.83 -9.26 -9.17
N ASP A 113 -0.89 -9.01 -10.10
CA ASP A 113 -0.09 -10.05 -10.73
C ASP A 113 0.93 -10.65 -9.74
N VAL A 114 1.45 -9.87 -8.79
CA VAL A 114 2.28 -10.39 -7.69
C VAL A 114 1.52 -11.47 -6.93
N ILE A 115 0.30 -11.14 -6.48
CA ILE A 115 -0.56 -12.05 -5.72
C ILE A 115 -0.85 -13.34 -6.51
N GLU A 116 -1.26 -13.24 -7.77
CA GLU A 116 -1.60 -14.39 -8.60
C GLU A 116 -0.41 -15.31 -8.87
N LYS A 117 0.77 -14.75 -9.17
CA LYS A 117 2.00 -15.51 -9.39
C LYS A 117 2.45 -16.21 -8.11
N LEU A 118 2.41 -15.53 -6.97
CA LEU A 118 2.77 -16.11 -5.69
C LEU A 118 1.82 -17.23 -5.27
N GLN A 119 0.51 -17.06 -5.43
CA GLN A 119 -0.46 -18.12 -5.17
C GLN A 119 -0.19 -19.35 -6.03
N THR A 120 0.10 -19.16 -7.31
CA THR A 120 0.45 -20.25 -8.23
C THR A 120 1.74 -20.97 -7.79
N GLN A 121 2.78 -20.22 -7.43
CA GLN A 121 4.04 -20.78 -6.94
C GLN A 121 3.83 -21.60 -5.65
N MET A 122 3.09 -21.06 -4.70
CA MET A 122 2.81 -21.72 -3.42
C MET A 122 2.02 -23.02 -3.60
N GLN A 123 1.01 -23.01 -4.44
CA GLN A 123 0.17 -24.18 -4.72
C GLN A 123 0.90 -25.28 -5.50
N THR A 124 1.77 -24.90 -6.43
CA THR A 124 2.52 -25.86 -7.26
C THR A 124 3.83 -26.30 -6.62
N GLY A 125 4.33 -25.57 -5.63
CA GLY A 125 5.64 -25.81 -5.03
C GLY A 125 6.83 -25.47 -5.94
N GLN A 126 6.58 -24.83 -7.09
CA GLN A 126 7.66 -24.35 -7.98
C GLN A 126 8.29 -23.10 -7.38
N ASN A 127 9.61 -23.06 -7.36
CA ASN A 127 10.34 -21.88 -6.89
C ASN A 127 10.74 -20.97 -8.05
N VAL A 128 9.90 -19.99 -8.36
CA VAL A 128 10.19 -18.93 -9.34
C VAL A 128 10.86 -17.74 -8.65
N TYR A 129 10.27 -17.28 -7.56
CA TYR A 129 10.79 -16.21 -6.71
C TYR A 129 11.26 -16.75 -5.37
N ASP A 130 12.35 -16.20 -4.85
CA ASP A 130 12.95 -16.59 -3.56
C ASP A 130 12.35 -15.79 -2.40
N ALA A 131 11.96 -14.55 -2.66
CA ALA A 131 11.26 -13.66 -1.75
C ALA A 131 10.38 -12.69 -2.54
N TYR A 132 9.46 -12.01 -1.85
CA TYR A 132 8.61 -10.99 -2.45
C TYR A 132 8.29 -9.87 -1.47
N VAL A 133 7.91 -8.70 -2.00
CA VAL A 133 7.25 -7.64 -1.23
C VAL A 133 5.77 -7.64 -1.60
N ASN A 134 4.93 -7.64 -0.61
CA ASN A 134 3.50 -7.39 -0.72
C ASN A 134 2.95 -6.91 0.62
N ASP A 135 1.69 -6.50 0.62
CA ASP A 135 1.04 -5.93 1.77
C ASP A 135 0.84 -6.95 2.90
N SER A 136 0.70 -6.45 4.10
CA SER A 136 0.52 -7.28 5.31
C SER A 136 -0.78 -8.08 5.30
N ASP A 137 -1.75 -7.72 4.49
CA ASP A 137 -3.04 -8.39 4.34
C ASP A 137 -2.95 -9.85 3.87
N LEU A 138 -1.85 -10.24 3.22
CA LEU A 138 -1.61 -11.64 2.83
C LEU A 138 -1.09 -12.54 3.96
N ILE A 139 -0.65 -12.00 5.08
CA ILE A 139 -0.10 -12.80 6.20
C ILE A 139 -1.09 -13.86 6.66
N GLY A 140 -2.33 -13.47 6.90
CA GLY A 140 -3.37 -14.36 7.39
C GLY A 140 -3.58 -15.59 6.50
N THR A 141 -3.48 -15.42 5.19
CA THR A 141 -3.60 -16.50 4.21
C THR A 141 -2.34 -17.34 4.14
N HIS A 142 -1.19 -16.72 3.93
CA HIS A 142 0.04 -17.42 3.64
C HIS A 142 0.61 -18.16 4.87
N SER A 143 0.49 -17.59 6.06
CA SER A 143 0.93 -18.23 7.30
C SER A 143 0.07 -19.43 7.67
N ARG A 144 -1.26 -19.33 7.54
CA ARG A 144 -2.18 -20.46 7.82
C ARG A 144 -1.94 -21.66 6.94
N TYR A 145 -1.72 -21.44 5.67
CA TYR A 145 -1.42 -22.52 4.74
C TYR A 145 0.03 -22.99 4.81
N GLY A 146 0.84 -22.33 5.65
CA GLY A 146 2.22 -22.73 5.89
C GLY A 146 3.17 -22.47 4.73
N TYR A 147 2.86 -21.55 3.84
CA TYR A 147 3.65 -21.24 2.65
C TYR A 147 4.84 -20.32 2.92
N VAL A 148 4.74 -19.49 3.96
CA VAL A 148 5.74 -18.50 4.30
C VAL A 148 6.47 -18.85 5.59
N VAL A 149 7.66 -18.29 5.75
CA VAL A 149 8.52 -18.49 6.91
C VAL A 149 8.12 -17.51 8.01
N ALA A 150 7.95 -18.00 9.23
CA ALA A 150 7.91 -17.11 10.39
C ALA A 150 9.32 -16.54 10.60
N LEU A 151 9.50 -15.26 10.35
CA LEU A 151 10.81 -14.61 10.44
C LEU A 151 11.38 -14.65 11.86
N SER A 152 10.52 -14.54 12.89
CA SER A 152 10.95 -14.71 14.28
C SER A 152 11.66 -16.06 14.49
N ASP A 153 11.04 -17.16 14.05
CA ASP A 153 11.62 -18.49 14.16
C ASP A 153 12.88 -18.63 13.29
N PHE A 154 12.87 -18.05 12.09
CA PHE A 154 14.01 -18.09 11.17
C PHE A 154 15.22 -17.35 11.73
N MET A 155 15.04 -16.18 12.29
CA MET A 155 16.11 -15.38 12.91
C MET A 155 16.74 -16.09 14.11
N GLU A 156 15.97 -16.88 14.84
CA GLU A 156 16.47 -17.66 15.98
C GLU A 156 17.17 -18.97 15.57
N ASN A 157 16.86 -19.50 14.39
CA ASN A 157 17.33 -20.81 13.91
C ASN A 157 18.20 -20.69 12.64
N GLU A 158 17.64 -21.07 11.46
CA GLU A 158 18.40 -21.21 10.21
C GLU A 158 18.94 -19.89 9.68
N GLY A 159 18.34 -18.77 10.04
CA GLY A 159 18.74 -17.40 9.67
C GLY A 159 19.64 -16.71 10.67
N SER A 160 19.89 -17.32 11.85
CA SER A 160 20.55 -16.62 12.97
C SER A 160 21.94 -16.08 12.62
N ALA A 161 22.75 -16.83 11.87
CA ALA A 161 24.08 -16.40 11.41
C ALA A 161 24.01 -15.32 10.31
N PHE A 162 22.86 -15.13 9.69
CA PHE A 162 22.59 -14.25 8.57
C PHE A 162 21.65 -13.09 8.94
N THR A 163 21.35 -12.92 10.22
CA THR A 163 20.54 -11.81 10.71
C THR A 163 21.43 -10.67 11.16
N LEU A 164 21.17 -9.49 10.60
CA LEU A 164 21.93 -8.27 10.85
C LEU A 164 21.82 -7.86 12.33
N PRO A 165 22.93 -7.74 13.06
CA PRO A 165 22.90 -7.38 14.49
C PRO A 165 22.28 -6.01 14.78
N THR A 166 22.30 -5.11 13.79
CA THR A 166 21.76 -3.75 13.88
C THR A 166 20.38 -3.61 13.21
N LEU A 167 19.68 -4.72 12.95
CA LEU A 167 18.38 -4.73 12.27
C LEU A 167 17.32 -3.91 13.02
N ASP A 168 17.33 -3.98 14.35
CA ASP A 168 16.48 -3.15 15.23
C ASP A 168 14.99 -3.18 14.83
N LEU A 169 14.32 -4.28 15.18
CA LEU A 169 12.93 -4.50 14.78
C LEU A 169 11.95 -3.51 15.43
N GLU A 170 12.30 -2.98 16.61
CA GLU A 170 11.45 -2.02 17.34
C GLU A 170 11.41 -0.64 16.68
N ASP A 171 12.42 -0.32 15.85
CA ASP A 171 12.49 0.92 15.10
C ASP A 171 11.57 0.95 13.87
N PHE A 172 11.03 -0.21 13.45
CA PHE A 172 10.10 -0.26 12.33
C PHE A 172 8.70 0.21 12.73
N ILE A 173 8.18 1.22 12.02
CA ILE A 173 6.84 1.79 12.24
C ILE A 173 5.75 0.72 12.05
N GLY A 174 5.89 -0.14 11.04
CA GLY A 174 4.89 -1.10 10.62
C GLY A 174 5.06 -2.52 11.17
N ILE A 175 5.93 -2.76 12.15
CA ILE A 175 6.22 -4.12 12.62
C ILE A 175 4.98 -4.85 13.19
N SER A 176 4.05 -4.12 13.80
CA SER A 176 2.79 -4.68 14.29
C SER A 176 1.89 -5.19 13.18
N PHE A 177 1.97 -4.60 11.98
CA PHE A 177 1.19 -5.03 10.81
C PHE A 177 1.72 -6.32 10.20
N THR A 178 3.01 -6.61 10.41
CA THR A 178 3.70 -7.79 9.90
C THR A 178 3.78 -8.93 10.91
N THR A 179 3.10 -8.77 12.04
CA THR A 179 3.02 -9.76 13.12
C THR A 179 1.69 -10.50 13.05
N GLY A 180 1.77 -11.83 12.94
CA GLY A 180 0.59 -12.68 12.91
C GLY A 180 -0.08 -12.80 14.30
N PRO A 181 -1.31 -13.35 14.37
CA PRO A 181 -2.06 -13.54 15.62
C PRO A 181 -1.39 -14.47 16.62
N ASP A 182 -0.47 -15.32 16.16
CA ASP A 182 0.37 -16.18 16.98
C ASP A 182 1.56 -15.43 17.62
N GLY A 183 1.65 -14.13 17.41
CA GLY A 183 2.72 -13.26 17.90
C GLY A 183 4.04 -13.37 17.13
N LYS A 184 4.07 -14.13 16.03
CA LYS A 184 5.26 -14.27 15.19
C LYS A 184 5.30 -13.23 14.09
N ILE A 185 6.50 -12.71 13.82
CA ILE A 185 6.74 -11.83 12.68
C ILE A 185 6.87 -12.69 11.41
N TYR A 186 6.10 -12.38 10.38
CA TYR A 186 6.12 -13.10 9.11
C TYR A 186 6.73 -12.30 7.96
N GLN A 187 6.78 -10.98 8.10
CA GLN A 187 7.31 -10.10 7.07
C GLN A 187 8.22 -9.04 7.68
N LEU A 188 9.17 -8.54 6.90
CA LEU A 188 10.07 -7.45 7.29
C LEU A 188 9.59 -6.16 6.60
N PRO A 189 9.16 -5.13 7.34
CA PRO A 189 8.65 -3.90 6.75
C PRO A 189 9.60 -3.27 5.73
N ASP A 190 9.07 -2.90 4.57
CA ASP A 190 9.80 -2.33 3.46
C ASP A 190 9.32 -0.94 3.08
N GLN A 191 8.02 -0.73 3.11
CA GLN A 191 7.38 0.56 2.89
C GLN A 191 6.17 0.71 3.81
N GLN A 192 5.82 1.94 4.13
CA GLN A 192 4.66 2.29 4.95
C GLN A 192 3.78 3.26 4.18
N PHE A 193 2.47 3.03 4.20
CA PHE A 193 1.52 3.93 3.56
C PHE A 193 0.22 4.04 4.35
N ALA A 194 -0.47 5.15 4.15
CA ALA A 194 -1.74 5.44 4.80
C ALA A 194 -2.73 6.03 3.82
N ASN A 195 -4.00 5.66 3.99
CA ASN A 195 -5.11 6.27 3.27
C ASN A 195 -5.44 7.61 3.93
N LEU A 196 -5.12 8.71 3.26
CA LEU A 196 -5.28 10.07 3.76
C LEU A 196 -6.13 10.90 2.83
N TYR A 197 -6.75 11.95 3.39
CA TYR A 197 -7.37 13.00 2.62
C TYR A 197 -6.34 14.02 2.17
N TRP A 198 -6.28 14.25 0.87
CA TRP A 198 -5.42 15.22 0.19
C TRP A 198 -6.29 16.33 -0.42
N PHE A 199 -5.83 17.58 -0.38
CA PHE A 199 -6.56 18.72 -0.94
C PHE A 199 -5.65 19.85 -1.39
N ARG A 200 -6.13 20.68 -2.29
CA ARG A 200 -5.47 21.91 -2.77
C ARG A 200 -5.59 23.02 -1.73
N TYR A 201 -4.55 23.15 -0.91
CA TYR A 201 -4.49 24.12 0.17
C TYR A 201 -4.55 25.57 -0.34
N ASP A 202 -3.92 25.86 -1.48
CA ASP A 202 -3.98 27.17 -2.15
C ASP A 202 -5.42 27.54 -2.53
N TRP A 203 -6.20 26.64 -3.12
CA TRP A 203 -7.60 26.88 -3.48
C TRP A 203 -8.51 26.99 -2.26
N PHE A 204 -8.29 26.18 -1.25
CA PHE A 204 -9.04 26.22 0.00
C PHE A 204 -8.78 27.48 0.82
N ASN A 205 -7.68 28.20 0.58
CA ASN A 205 -7.35 29.47 1.20
C ASN A 205 -7.61 30.69 0.30
N ASP A 206 -8.05 30.49 -0.93
CA ASP A 206 -8.46 31.60 -1.78
C ASP A 206 -9.71 32.30 -1.22
N SER A 207 -9.64 33.62 -1.06
CA SER A 207 -10.69 34.39 -0.40
C SER A 207 -12.00 34.46 -1.19
N GLN A 208 -11.93 34.36 -2.52
CA GLN A 208 -13.11 34.40 -3.38
C GLN A 208 -13.80 33.03 -3.37
N LEU A 209 -13.03 31.94 -3.46
CA LEU A 209 -13.56 30.59 -3.38
C LEU A 209 -14.18 30.31 -2.01
N LYS A 210 -13.54 30.73 -0.91
CA LYS A 210 -14.12 30.63 0.44
C LYS A 210 -15.47 31.34 0.54
N LYS A 211 -15.54 32.59 0.08
CA LYS A 211 -16.77 33.33 0.12
C LYS A 211 -17.87 32.71 -0.73
N GLN A 212 -17.56 32.29 -1.94
CA GLN A 212 -18.52 31.64 -2.84
C GLN A 212 -19.04 30.34 -2.26
N PHE A 213 -18.16 29.50 -1.69
CA PHE A 213 -18.57 28.27 -1.04
C PHE A 213 -19.52 28.50 0.14
N GLU A 214 -19.17 29.47 1.03
CA GLU A 214 -19.99 29.79 2.19
C GLU A 214 -21.37 30.36 1.80
N GLU A 215 -21.43 31.16 0.74
CA GLU A 215 -22.69 31.68 0.19
C GLU A 215 -23.61 30.55 -0.32
N ILE A 216 -23.04 29.50 -0.91
CA ILE A 216 -23.80 28.38 -1.49
C ILE A 216 -24.20 27.37 -0.42
N TYR A 217 -23.26 26.94 0.43
CA TYR A 217 -23.46 25.80 1.34
C TYR A 217 -23.75 26.22 2.79
N GLY A 218 -23.52 27.49 3.16
CA GLY A 218 -23.84 28.05 4.48
C GLY A 218 -22.90 27.61 5.60
N TYR A 219 -21.67 27.21 5.29
CA TYR A 219 -20.57 26.94 6.22
C TYR A 219 -19.22 27.16 5.52
N PRO A 220 -18.11 27.37 6.27
CA PRO A 220 -16.83 27.71 5.67
C PRO A 220 -16.23 26.58 4.82
N LEU A 221 -15.54 26.93 3.72
CA LEU A 221 -14.66 26.00 3.01
C LEU A 221 -13.46 25.67 3.91
N GLY A 222 -13.22 24.39 4.13
CA GLY A 222 -12.14 23.89 4.97
C GLY A 222 -11.99 22.38 4.84
N VAL A 223 -11.19 21.76 5.69
CA VAL A 223 -11.00 20.30 5.71
C VAL A 223 -12.31 19.61 6.09
N PRO A 224 -12.86 18.72 5.26
CA PRO A 224 -14.10 18.03 5.56
C PRO A 224 -13.90 17.03 6.71
N ILE A 225 -14.81 17.05 7.69
CA ILE A 225 -14.87 16.04 8.76
C ILE A 225 -15.78 14.89 8.34
N ASN A 226 -16.85 15.20 7.59
CA ASN A 226 -17.82 14.21 7.14
C ASN A 226 -17.98 14.16 5.63
N TRP A 227 -18.56 13.08 5.15
CA TRP A 227 -18.78 12.84 3.73
C TRP A 227 -19.74 13.85 3.08
N SER A 228 -20.65 14.45 3.84
CA SER A 228 -21.49 15.53 3.32
C SER A 228 -20.66 16.74 2.93
N ALA A 229 -19.72 17.16 3.77
CA ALA A 229 -18.80 18.25 3.43
C ALA A 229 -17.87 17.89 2.26
N TYR A 230 -17.35 16.65 2.24
CA TYR A 230 -16.55 16.19 1.11
C TYR A 230 -17.32 16.29 -0.22
N GLN A 231 -18.59 15.84 -0.22
CA GLN A 231 -19.46 15.91 -1.39
C GLN A 231 -19.77 17.34 -1.81
N ASP A 232 -20.09 18.21 -0.86
CA ASP A 232 -20.36 19.64 -1.13
C ASP A 232 -19.14 20.32 -1.76
N ILE A 233 -17.94 20.02 -1.25
CA ILE A 233 -16.66 20.50 -1.82
C ILE A 233 -16.43 19.92 -3.22
N ALA A 234 -16.70 18.62 -3.40
CA ALA A 234 -16.55 17.97 -4.70
C ALA A 234 -17.49 18.61 -5.75
N GLU A 235 -18.74 18.84 -5.37
CA GLU A 235 -19.71 19.51 -6.22
C GLU A 235 -19.32 20.95 -6.51
N PHE A 236 -18.89 21.70 -5.51
CA PHE A 236 -18.46 23.08 -5.64
C PHE A 236 -17.37 23.24 -6.70
N PHE A 237 -16.28 22.50 -6.61
CA PHE A 237 -15.19 22.63 -7.60
C PHE A 237 -15.61 22.14 -8.98
N THR A 238 -16.38 21.06 -9.07
CA THR A 238 -16.76 20.48 -10.38
C THR A 238 -17.87 21.26 -11.09
N LYS A 239 -18.89 21.74 -10.35
CA LYS A 239 -20.10 22.30 -10.97
C LYS A 239 -20.23 23.81 -10.86
N GLU A 240 -19.70 24.41 -9.79
CA GLU A 240 -19.80 25.86 -9.57
C GLU A 240 -18.54 26.59 -10.05
N VAL A 241 -17.35 26.13 -9.64
CA VAL A 241 -16.06 26.70 -10.06
C VAL A 241 -15.72 26.32 -11.50
N LYS A 242 -15.73 25.04 -11.83
CA LYS A 242 -15.51 24.42 -13.15
C LYS A 242 -14.12 24.61 -13.76
N GLU A 243 -13.52 25.78 -13.58
CA GLU A 243 -12.27 26.18 -14.22
C GLU A 243 -11.47 27.10 -13.28
N ILE A 244 -10.17 26.88 -13.19
CA ILE A 244 -9.20 27.76 -12.54
C ILE A 244 -8.03 27.95 -13.51
N ASP A 245 -7.61 29.19 -13.73
CA ASP A 245 -6.51 29.55 -14.64
C ASP A 245 -6.65 28.99 -16.08
N GLY A 246 -7.89 28.88 -16.58
CA GLY A 246 -8.17 28.37 -17.91
C GLY A 246 -8.08 26.82 -18.02
N GLN A 247 -8.01 26.11 -16.89
CA GLN A 247 -7.99 24.66 -16.85
C GLN A 247 -9.23 24.10 -16.15
N PRO A 248 -9.82 23.02 -16.65
CA PRO A 248 -10.94 22.37 -15.99
C PRO A 248 -10.53 21.87 -14.61
N VAL A 249 -11.45 21.93 -13.63
CA VAL A 249 -11.25 21.49 -12.26
C VAL A 249 -12.27 20.43 -11.89
N TYR A 250 -11.80 19.40 -11.21
CA TYR A 250 -12.60 18.31 -10.70
C TYR A 250 -12.51 18.25 -9.18
N GLY A 251 -13.64 18.08 -8.54
CA GLY A 251 -13.73 18.05 -7.07
C GLY A 251 -13.39 16.69 -6.45
N HIS A 252 -13.13 15.67 -7.25
CA HIS A 252 -12.82 14.32 -6.79
C HIS A 252 -11.92 13.59 -7.80
N MET A 253 -11.16 12.63 -7.33
CA MET A 253 -10.44 11.67 -8.16
C MET A 253 -10.46 10.31 -7.48
N ASP A 254 -10.73 9.27 -8.27
CA ASP A 254 -10.65 7.88 -7.89
C ASP A 254 -10.53 7.02 -9.16
N TYR A 255 -10.66 5.69 -9.06
CA TYR A 255 -10.56 4.78 -10.20
C TYR A 255 -11.72 3.77 -10.23
N GLY A 256 -11.98 3.18 -11.38
CA GLY A 256 -13.16 2.33 -11.55
C GLY A 256 -12.99 1.15 -12.50
N LYS A 257 -11.80 0.93 -13.05
CA LYS A 257 -11.51 -0.17 -13.96
C LYS A 257 -11.75 -1.51 -13.26
N LYS A 258 -12.29 -2.48 -13.98
CA LYS A 258 -12.46 -3.85 -13.49
C LYS A 258 -11.09 -4.51 -13.33
N ASP A 259 -10.51 -4.37 -12.17
CA ASP A 259 -9.13 -4.69 -11.81
C ASP A 259 -9.07 -5.10 -10.33
N PRO A 260 -8.13 -5.99 -9.91
CA PRO A 260 -7.98 -6.38 -8.51
C PRO A 260 -7.92 -5.22 -7.52
N SER A 261 -7.30 -4.10 -7.89
CA SER A 261 -7.19 -2.92 -7.04
C SER A 261 -8.52 -2.32 -6.56
N LEU A 262 -9.64 -2.55 -7.27
CA LEU A 262 -10.97 -2.15 -6.78
C LEU A 262 -11.40 -2.87 -5.50
N GLY A 263 -10.93 -4.08 -5.27
CA GLY A 263 -11.19 -4.82 -4.04
C GLY A 263 -10.59 -4.10 -2.85
N TRP A 264 -9.28 -3.85 -2.89
CA TRP A 264 -8.55 -3.16 -1.81
C TRP A 264 -9.08 -1.76 -1.58
N ARG A 265 -9.34 -1.05 -2.68
CA ARG A 265 -9.87 0.31 -2.59
C ARG A 265 -11.08 0.40 -1.68
N PHE A 266 -11.94 -0.59 -1.77
CA PHE A 266 -13.19 -0.59 -1.05
C PHE A 266 -13.06 -1.15 0.36
N THR A 267 -12.39 -2.28 0.53
CA THR A 267 -12.21 -2.93 1.83
C THR A 267 -11.32 -2.12 2.77
N ASP A 268 -10.24 -1.55 2.24
CA ASP A 268 -9.21 -0.95 3.07
C ASP A 268 -9.58 0.45 3.58
N ALA A 269 -10.32 1.22 2.81
CA ALA A 269 -10.59 2.60 3.17
C ALA A 269 -12.09 2.91 3.29
N TRP A 270 -12.85 2.62 2.25
CA TRP A 270 -14.23 3.08 2.15
C TRP A 270 -15.16 2.46 3.17
N LEU A 271 -15.00 1.17 3.49
CA LEU A 271 -15.82 0.50 4.49
C LEU A 271 -15.58 1.08 5.88
N SER A 272 -14.33 1.25 6.30
CA SER A 272 -14.01 1.79 7.62
C SER A 272 -14.48 3.25 7.76
N MET A 273 -14.22 4.09 6.76
CA MET A 273 -14.70 5.48 6.76
C MET A 273 -16.22 5.59 6.77
N ALA A 274 -16.92 4.65 6.14
CA ALA A 274 -18.39 4.59 6.16
C ALA A 274 -18.96 4.13 7.50
N GLY A 275 -18.14 3.49 8.35
CA GLY A 275 -18.61 2.85 9.58
C GLY A 275 -19.23 1.47 9.33
N ALA A 276 -18.82 0.76 8.28
CA ALA A 276 -19.34 -0.57 7.95
C ALA A 276 -18.67 -1.68 8.76
N GLY A 277 -17.41 -1.50 9.15
CA GLY A 277 -16.64 -2.43 9.96
C GLY A 277 -16.33 -1.88 11.34
N ASP A 278 -15.47 -2.60 12.06
CA ASP A 278 -14.95 -2.26 13.39
C ASP A 278 -16.01 -2.18 14.50
N LYS A 279 -15.64 -2.63 15.66
CA LYS A 279 -16.41 -2.60 16.92
C LYS A 279 -17.86 -3.12 16.83
N GLY A 280 -18.17 -3.85 15.77
CA GLY A 280 -19.46 -4.52 15.59
C GLY A 280 -20.65 -3.60 15.41
N ILE A 281 -20.40 -2.34 15.22
CA ILE A 281 -21.45 -1.33 15.29
C ILE A 281 -22.45 -1.41 14.14
N PRO A 282 -22.12 -1.70 12.86
CA PRO A 282 -23.11 -1.63 11.78
C PRO A 282 -24.36 -2.48 12.01
N ASN A 283 -24.21 -3.64 12.64
CA ASN A 283 -25.32 -4.58 12.88
C ASN A 283 -25.53 -4.86 14.37
N GLY A 284 -24.82 -4.16 15.25
CA GLY A 284 -24.80 -4.51 16.67
C GLY A 284 -24.04 -5.82 16.96
N LEU A 285 -23.34 -6.38 16.00
CA LEU A 285 -22.52 -7.59 16.12
C LEU A 285 -21.06 -7.29 15.84
N PRO A 286 -20.12 -7.95 16.55
CA PRO A 286 -18.70 -7.83 16.24
C PRO A 286 -18.37 -8.33 14.83
N VAL A 287 -17.74 -7.48 14.03
CA VAL A 287 -17.24 -7.79 12.70
C VAL A 287 -15.83 -7.26 12.54
N ASP A 288 -15.07 -7.85 11.64
CA ASP A 288 -13.78 -7.30 11.24
C ASP A 288 -13.93 -6.11 10.28
N GLU A 289 -12.82 -5.54 9.88
CA GLU A 289 -12.77 -4.39 8.95
C GLU A 289 -13.34 -4.69 7.57
N TRP A 290 -13.41 -5.95 7.19
CA TRP A 290 -14.05 -6.41 5.93
C TRP A 290 -15.55 -6.67 6.07
N GLY A 291 -16.09 -6.49 7.26
CA GLY A 291 -17.49 -6.79 7.57
C GLY A 291 -17.74 -8.28 7.78
N ILE A 292 -16.71 -9.08 8.03
CA ILE A 292 -16.84 -10.52 8.33
C ILE A 292 -17.02 -10.69 9.84
N ARG A 293 -18.07 -11.41 10.24
CA ARG A 293 -18.27 -11.82 11.61
C ARG A 293 -17.35 -12.96 11.98
N VAL A 294 -16.65 -12.81 13.09
CA VAL A 294 -15.74 -13.83 13.64
C VAL A 294 -16.22 -14.22 15.03
N GLU A 295 -16.35 -15.54 15.29
CA GLU A 295 -16.69 -16.11 16.60
C GLU A 295 -15.67 -17.16 17.00
N GLY A 296 -14.99 -16.98 18.13
CA GLY A 296 -13.99 -17.93 18.61
C GLY A 296 -12.94 -18.28 17.56
N CYS A 297 -12.39 -17.26 16.90
CA CYS A 297 -11.40 -17.39 15.84
C CYS A 297 -11.92 -18.09 14.56
N ARG A 298 -13.23 -18.13 14.37
CA ARG A 298 -13.84 -18.71 13.16
C ARG A 298 -14.66 -17.67 12.43
N PRO A 299 -14.43 -17.45 11.14
CA PRO A 299 -15.29 -16.61 10.32
C PRO A 299 -16.66 -17.29 10.17
N VAL A 300 -17.71 -16.59 10.61
CA VAL A 300 -19.08 -17.12 10.67
C VAL A 300 -19.89 -16.72 9.45
N GLY A 301 -19.76 -15.48 9.02
CA GLY A 301 -20.50 -14.95 7.90
C GLY A 301 -20.13 -13.53 7.52
N SER A 302 -20.42 -13.20 6.29
CA SER A 302 -20.20 -11.90 5.67
C SER A 302 -21.52 -11.12 5.51
N SER A 303 -22.62 -11.82 5.18
CA SER A 303 -23.93 -11.18 5.06
C SER A 303 -24.50 -10.75 6.41
N VAL A 304 -25.35 -9.71 6.37
CA VAL A 304 -26.11 -9.25 7.54
C VAL A 304 -26.97 -10.39 8.13
N SER A 305 -27.53 -11.26 7.30
CA SER A 305 -28.33 -12.41 7.76
C SER A 305 -27.51 -13.44 8.55
N ARG A 306 -26.18 -13.44 8.40
CA ARG A 306 -25.25 -14.27 9.16
C ARG A 306 -24.43 -13.47 10.20
N GLY A 307 -24.85 -12.25 10.45
CA GLY A 307 -24.23 -11.36 11.45
C GLY A 307 -23.03 -10.57 10.96
N GLY A 308 -22.70 -10.64 9.67
CA GLY A 308 -21.68 -9.81 9.03
C GLY A 308 -22.21 -8.41 8.67
N ALA A 309 -21.40 -7.63 7.98
CA ALA A 309 -21.70 -6.25 7.59
C ALA A 309 -21.47 -5.94 6.11
N THR A 310 -21.03 -6.89 5.30
CA THR A 310 -20.67 -6.67 3.89
C THR A 310 -21.81 -6.07 3.07
N ASN A 311 -23.05 -6.46 3.31
CA ASN A 311 -24.22 -5.87 2.67
C ASN A 311 -25.06 -5.02 3.65
N SER A 312 -24.45 -4.48 4.68
CA SER A 312 -25.08 -3.57 5.62
C SER A 312 -25.47 -2.24 4.95
N PRO A 313 -26.40 -1.47 5.54
CA PRO A 313 -26.74 -0.14 5.06
C PRO A 313 -25.52 0.77 4.88
N ALA A 314 -24.54 0.71 5.79
CA ALA A 314 -23.31 1.49 5.71
C ALA A 314 -22.44 1.09 4.50
N ALA A 315 -22.27 -0.20 4.24
CA ALA A 315 -21.49 -0.71 3.13
C ALA A 315 -22.13 -0.39 1.77
N VAL A 316 -23.45 -0.55 1.67
CA VAL A 316 -24.21 -0.19 0.47
C VAL A 316 -24.15 1.32 0.21
N TYR A 317 -24.28 2.12 1.26
CA TYR A 317 -24.13 3.58 1.18
C TYR A 317 -22.73 3.97 0.70
N ALA A 318 -21.70 3.33 1.23
CA ALA A 318 -20.32 3.57 0.80
C ALA A 318 -20.14 3.31 -0.70
N LEU A 319 -20.61 2.16 -1.19
CA LEU A 319 -20.50 1.82 -2.62
C LEU A 319 -21.30 2.80 -3.50
N GLN A 320 -22.49 3.22 -3.06
CA GLN A 320 -23.27 4.21 -3.79
C GLN A 320 -22.53 5.56 -3.87
N LYS A 321 -21.93 6.02 -2.76
CA LYS A 321 -21.15 7.27 -2.74
C LYS A 321 -19.91 7.18 -3.61
N TYR A 322 -19.23 6.05 -3.59
CA TYR A 322 -18.08 5.79 -4.48
C TYR A 322 -18.46 5.98 -5.95
N ILE A 323 -19.56 5.34 -6.36
CA ILE A 323 -20.08 5.42 -7.74
C ILE A 323 -20.50 6.85 -8.08
N ASP A 324 -21.26 7.49 -7.20
CA ASP A 324 -21.81 8.82 -7.42
C ASP A 324 -20.69 9.87 -7.54
N TRP A 325 -19.68 9.81 -6.69
CA TRP A 325 -18.58 10.77 -6.70
C TRP A 325 -17.68 10.57 -7.92
N LEU A 326 -17.36 9.31 -8.23
CA LEU A 326 -16.56 8.98 -9.41
C LEU A 326 -17.26 9.47 -10.70
N LYS A 327 -18.57 9.27 -10.80
CA LYS A 327 -19.37 9.64 -11.98
C LYS A 327 -19.60 11.15 -12.10
N ASN A 328 -19.83 11.85 -10.98
CA ASN A 328 -20.31 13.23 -11.01
C ASN A 328 -19.22 14.27 -10.80
N TYR A 329 -18.08 13.91 -10.18
CA TYR A 329 -17.08 14.87 -9.71
C TYR A 329 -15.64 14.57 -10.12
N ALA A 330 -15.38 13.39 -10.70
CA ALA A 330 -14.07 13.00 -11.21
C ALA A 330 -13.97 13.25 -12.74
N PRO A 331 -12.74 13.27 -13.30
CA PRO A 331 -12.54 13.21 -14.74
C PRO A 331 -13.25 12.01 -15.37
N ALA A 332 -13.79 12.17 -16.57
CA ALA A 332 -14.60 11.11 -17.23
C ALA A 332 -13.83 9.79 -17.43
N GLU A 333 -12.53 9.88 -17.67
CA GLU A 333 -11.62 8.75 -17.83
C GLU A 333 -11.33 7.98 -16.53
N ALA A 334 -11.55 8.57 -15.37
CA ALA A 334 -11.25 8.00 -14.07
C ALA A 334 -11.90 6.61 -13.85
N SER A 335 -13.14 6.44 -14.33
CA SER A 335 -13.84 5.16 -14.26
C SER A 335 -13.18 4.01 -15.05
N GLY A 336 -12.27 4.35 -15.97
CA GLY A 336 -11.49 3.39 -16.77
C GLY A 336 -10.06 3.19 -16.29
N MET A 337 -9.66 3.84 -15.19
CA MET A 337 -8.31 3.78 -14.64
C MET A 337 -8.16 2.69 -13.58
N THR A 338 -6.93 2.19 -13.44
CA THR A 338 -6.46 1.38 -12.31
C THR A 338 -5.92 2.27 -11.18
N PHE A 339 -5.55 1.67 -10.06
CA PHE A 339 -4.84 2.32 -8.96
C PHE A 339 -3.59 3.10 -9.42
N SER A 340 -2.70 2.44 -10.16
CA SER A 340 -1.44 3.04 -10.63
C SER A 340 -1.64 4.17 -11.65
N GLU A 341 -2.73 4.11 -12.43
CA GLU A 341 -3.08 5.16 -13.39
C GLU A 341 -3.72 6.38 -12.71
N ALA A 342 -4.50 6.18 -11.67
CA ALA A 342 -5.24 7.23 -10.95
C ALA A 342 -4.37 8.00 -9.94
N GLY A 343 -3.44 7.31 -9.26
CA GLY A 343 -2.62 7.89 -8.20
C GLY A 343 -1.83 9.15 -8.59
N PRO A 344 -1.18 9.21 -9.76
CA PRO A 344 -0.44 10.40 -10.21
C PRO A 344 -1.31 11.55 -10.71
N VAL A 345 -2.62 11.36 -10.93
CA VAL A 345 -3.49 12.38 -11.55
C VAL A 345 -3.55 13.70 -10.75
N PRO A 346 -3.63 13.72 -9.41
CA PRO A 346 -3.62 14.96 -8.64
C PRO A 346 -2.40 15.85 -8.91
N ALA A 347 -1.24 15.28 -9.23
CA ALA A 347 -0.02 16.02 -9.55
C ALA A 347 -0.15 16.88 -10.82
N GLN A 348 -1.12 16.59 -11.70
CA GLN A 348 -1.39 17.36 -12.92
C GLN A 348 -2.11 18.70 -12.65
N GLY A 349 -2.58 18.93 -11.41
CA GLY A 349 -3.07 20.22 -10.95
C GLY A 349 -4.56 20.48 -11.13
N GLN A 350 -5.34 19.55 -11.68
CA GLN A 350 -6.76 19.74 -11.97
C GLN A 350 -7.71 19.22 -10.86
N ILE A 351 -7.18 18.50 -9.86
CA ILE A 351 -7.97 17.87 -8.80
C ILE A 351 -7.98 18.75 -7.55
N ALA A 352 -9.14 19.01 -6.99
CA ALA A 352 -9.29 19.80 -5.78
C ALA A 352 -9.04 19.01 -4.50
N GLN A 353 -9.52 17.77 -4.45
CA GLN A 353 -9.36 16.88 -3.30
C GLN A 353 -9.42 15.41 -3.72
N GLN A 354 -8.84 14.56 -2.89
CA GLN A 354 -8.84 13.10 -3.07
C GLN A 354 -8.67 12.41 -1.71
N ILE A 355 -9.21 11.20 -1.57
CA ILE A 355 -8.88 10.26 -0.50
C ILE A 355 -8.09 9.14 -1.17
N PHE A 356 -6.84 8.90 -0.76
CA PHE A 356 -6.00 7.92 -1.44
C PHE A 356 -4.86 7.42 -0.55
N TRP A 357 -4.09 6.41 -1.00
CA TRP A 357 -2.89 5.94 -0.31
C TRP A 357 -1.72 6.88 -0.61
N TYR A 358 -1.47 7.79 0.31
CA TYR A 358 -0.25 8.59 0.36
C TYR A 358 0.68 7.90 1.37
N THR A 359 1.77 7.84 1.12
CA THR A 359 3.07 8.12 0.73
C THR A 359 3.47 7.63 -0.67
N THR A 360 2.87 6.59 -1.18
CA THR A 360 3.20 5.98 -2.48
C THR A 360 3.33 6.99 -3.62
N PHE A 361 2.36 7.92 -3.73
CA PHE A 361 2.37 8.93 -4.79
C PHE A 361 2.88 10.30 -4.36
N THR A 362 3.30 10.46 -3.11
CA THR A 362 3.78 11.76 -2.61
C THR A 362 5.05 12.21 -3.32
N ALA A 363 5.95 11.28 -3.64
CA ALA A 363 7.17 11.57 -4.39
C ALA A 363 6.90 12.22 -5.76
N ASP A 364 5.80 11.84 -6.42
CA ASP A 364 5.39 12.43 -7.68
C ASP A 364 4.82 13.84 -7.53
N MET A 365 4.28 14.18 -6.36
CA MET A 365 3.60 15.46 -6.12
C MET A 365 4.51 16.56 -5.56
N ILE A 366 5.80 16.29 -5.34
CA ILE A 366 6.78 17.29 -4.87
C ILE A 366 7.83 17.64 -5.93
N LYS A 367 7.73 17.07 -7.13
CA LYS A 367 8.68 17.35 -8.23
C LYS A 367 8.57 18.81 -8.66
N GLU A 368 9.70 19.47 -8.79
CA GLU A 368 9.78 20.86 -9.24
C GLU A 368 9.18 21.04 -10.64
N GLY A 369 8.49 22.15 -10.85
CA GLY A 369 7.84 22.47 -12.12
C GLY A 369 6.43 21.89 -12.29
N LEU A 370 5.93 21.09 -11.35
CA LEU A 370 4.55 20.62 -11.38
C LEU A 370 3.56 21.73 -10.98
N PRO A 371 2.34 21.73 -11.54
CA PRO A 371 1.30 22.71 -11.21
C PRO A 371 0.94 22.79 -9.73
N VAL A 372 1.17 21.70 -8.98
CA VAL A 372 0.85 21.56 -7.55
C VAL A 372 2.02 21.93 -6.62
N VAL A 373 3.13 22.43 -7.18
CA VAL A 373 4.32 22.86 -6.44
C VAL A 373 4.59 24.34 -6.72
N ASN A 374 4.91 25.11 -5.68
CA ASN A 374 5.32 26.51 -5.80
C ASN A 374 6.77 26.62 -6.31
N GLU A 375 7.17 27.81 -6.79
CA GLU A 375 8.53 28.07 -7.27
C GLU A 375 9.61 27.86 -6.18
N ASP A 376 9.26 28.00 -4.90
CA ASP A 376 10.16 27.73 -3.76
C ASP A 376 10.23 26.25 -3.36
N GLY A 377 9.53 25.38 -4.09
CA GLY A 377 9.44 23.95 -3.84
C GLY A 377 8.46 23.56 -2.73
N THR A 378 7.66 24.49 -2.20
CA THR A 378 6.60 24.15 -1.24
C THR A 378 5.34 23.64 -1.96
N PRO A 379 4.58 22.70 -1.37
CA PRO A 379 3.39 22.15 -2.02
C PRO A 379 2.20 23.10 -1.90
N LYS A 380 1.42 23.20 -2.97
CA LYS A 380 0.10 23.85 -2.98
C LYS A 380 -0.99 22.98 -2.37
N TRP A 381 -0.65 21.90 -1.76
CA TRP A 381 -1.55 20.89 -1.19
C TRP A 381 -1.19 20.53 0.26
N ARG A 382 -2.14 19.89 0.93
CA ARG A 382 -1.94 19.34 2.29
C ARG A 382 -2.61 17.97 2.40
N MET A 383 -2.17 17.20 3.41
CA MET A 383 -2.74 15.90 3.78
C MET A 383 -3.19 15.91 5.23
N VAL A 384 -4.30 15.25 5.49
CA VAL A 384 -4.91 15.11 6.83
C VAL A 384 -5.70 13.79 6.89
N PRO A 385 -6.24 13.40 8.07
CA PRO A 385 -7.15 12.29 8.17
C PRO A 385 -8.35 12.38 7.23
N SER A 386 -8.81 11.23 6.76
CA SER A 386 -9.96 11.12 5.87
C SER A 386 -11.27 11.50 6.60
N PRO A 387 -12.24 12.12 5.91
CA PRO A 387 -13.58 12.35 6.46
C PRO A 387 -14.34 11.03 6.57
N HIS A 388 -15.35 10.99 7.44
CA HIS A 388 -16.14 9.80 7.70
C HIS A 388 -17.61 9.92 7.24
N GLY A 389 -18.23 8.77 6.99
CA GLY A 389 -19.63 8.66 6.62
C GLY A 389 -20.60 8.75 7.82
N PRO A 390 -21.93 8.81 7.55
CA PRO A 390 -22.93 9.00 8.60
C PRO A 390 -23.09 7.82 9.56
N TYR A 391 -22.59 6.64 9.21
CA TYR A 391 -22.63 5.46 10.07
C TYR A 391 -21.38 5.31 10.96
N TRP A 392 -20.37 6.13 10.73
CA TRP A 392 -19.16 6.13 11.55
C TRP A 392 -19.41 6.76 12.92
N SER A 393 -18.85 6.17 13.95
CA SER A 393 -18.90 6.68 15.33
C SER A 393 -17.51 6.78 15.92
N GLU A 394 -17.33 7.68 16.86
CA GLU A 394 -16.06 7.88 17.54
C GLU A 394 -15.52 6.58 18.14
N GLY A 395 -14.22 6.33 17.92
CA GLY A 395 -13.55 5.11 18.31
C GLY A 395 -13.57 3.99 17.26
N MET A 396 -14.28 4.18 16.13
CA MET A 396 -14.08 3.37 14.92
C MET A 396 -12.83 3.80 14.19
N LYS A 397 -12.33 2.91 13.32
CA LYS A 397 -11.22 3.23 12.42
C LYS A 397 -11.64 4.25 11.37
N LEU A 398 -10.70 5.03 10.92
CA LEU A 398 -10.92 6.13 9.99
C LEU A 398 -10.10 5.96 8.70
N GLY A 399 -9.93 4.79 8.24
CA GLY A 399 -9.15 4.52 7.05
C GLY A 399 -8.15 3.40 7.26
N TYR A 400 -7.28 3.24 6.32
CA TYR A 400 -6.34 2.15 6.20
C TYR A 400 -4.90 2.65 6.31
N GLN A 401 -4.10 1.91 7.02
CA GLN A 401 -2.65 2.03 7.05
C GLN A 401 -2.07 0.63 6.95
N ASP A 402 -1.05 0.46 6.12
CA ASP A 402 -0.42 -0.83 5.92
C ASP A 402 1.09 -0.71 5.69
N THR A 403 1.69 -1.85 5.54
CA THR A 403 3.12 -2.03 5.31
C THR A 403 3.32 -3.02 4.17
N GLY A 404 3.86 -2.56 3.06
CA GLY A 404 4.49 -3.44 2.08
C GLY A 404 5.73 -4.06 2.73
N ALA A 405 5.89 -5.36 2.66
CA ALA A 405 6.90 -6.03 3.46
C ALA A 405 7.50 -7.27 2.77
N TRP A 406 8.80 -7.48 3.02
CA TRP A 406 9.57 -8.63 2.52
C TRP A 406 9.12 -9.93 3.18
N THR A 407 8.78 -10.90 2.36
CA THR A 407 8.32 -12.22 2.80
C THR A 407 9.20 -13.31 2.21
N LEU A 408 9.62 -14.27 3.04
CA LEU A 408 10.39 -15.45 2.63
C LEU A 408 9.47 -16.66 2.43
N LEU A 409 9.68 -17.37 1.32
CA LEU A 409 8.88 -18.53 0.95
C LEU A 409 9.48 -19.82 1.50
N LYS A 410 8.65 -20.71 2.03
CA LYS A 410 9.10 -22.05 2.48
C LYS A 410 9.52 -22.95 1.33
N SER A 411 9.00 -22.74 0.13
CA SER A 411 9.42 -23.47 -1.08
C SER A 411 10.83 -23.13 -1.55
N THR A 412 11.37 -21.98 -1.15
CA THR A 412 12.72 -21.56 -1.49
C THR A 412 13.77 -22.45 -0.78
N PRO A 413 14.75 -23.03 -1.49
CA PRO A 413 15.86 -23.76 -0.87
C PRO A 413 16.58 -22.91 0.18
N LEU A 414 17.04 -23.55 1.27
CA LEU A 414 17.57 -22.85 2.44
C LEU A 414 18.67 -21.83 2.10
N GLU A 415 19.67 -22.22 1.32
CA GLU A 415 20.79 -21.34 0.95
C GLU A 415 20.30 -20.11 0.17
N ARG A 416 19.36 -20.29 -0.74
CA ARG A 416 18.75 -19.19 -1.50
C ARG A 416 17.88 -18.28 -0.61
N ARG A 417 17.18 -18.89 0.35
CA ARG A 417 16.39 -18.16 1.36
C ARG A 417 17.28 -17.32 2.26
N GLN A 418 18.44 -17.84 2.68
CA GLN A 418 19.43 -17.08 3.45
C GLN A 418 20.01 -15.92 2.64
N ALA A 419 20.29 -16.14 1.36
CA ALA A 419 20.76 -15.07 0.47
C ALA A 419 19.68 -14.01 0.24
N ALA A 420 18.41 -14.41 0.05
CA ALA A 420 17.27 -13.50 -0.07
C ALA A 420 17.03 -12.71 1.24
N TRP A 421 17.24 -13.34 2.38
CA TRP A 421 17.18 -12.68 3.68
C TRP A 421 18.23 -11.58 3.84
N LEU A 422 19.45 -11.80 3.36
CA LEU A 422 20.47 -10.77 3.35
C LEU A 422 20.07 -9.57 2.49
N TYR A 423 19.49 -9.81 1.32
CA TYR A 423 18.99 -8.72 0.47
C TYR A 423 17.84 -7.95 1.11
N ALA A 424 16.83 -8.65 1.62
CA ALA A 424 15.70 -8.02 2.31
C ALA A 424 16.15 -7.12 3.47
N GLN A 425 17.12 -7.59 4.29
CA GLN A 425 17.68 -6.77 5.37
C GLN A 425 18.51 -5.59 4.84
N PHE A 426 19.25 -5.78 3.75
CA PHE A 426 20.08 -4.73 3.17
C PHE A 426 19.22 -3.53 2.75
N VAL A 427 18.14 -3.76 2.02
CA VAL A 427 17.28 -2.67 1.50
C VAL A 427 16.53 -1.90 2.59
N VAL A 428 16.41 -2.49 3.79
CA VAL A 428 15.77 -1.84 4.95
C VAL A 428 16.74 -1.54 6.11
N SER A 429 18.05 -1.78 5.91
CA SER A 429 19.08 -1.48 6.92
C SER A 429 19.14 0.02 7.26
N LYS A 430 19.61 0.36 8.45
CA LYS A 430 19.74 1.78 8.84
C LYS A 430 20.70 2.57 7.95
N THR A 431 21.64 1.89 7.28
CA THR A 431 22.49 2.50 6.25
C THR A 431 21.68 3.01 5.07
N VAL A 432 20.65 2.25 4.63
CA VAL A 432 19.92 2.46 3.38
C VAL A 432 18.58 3.16 3.59
N SER A 433 17.88 2.86 4.70
CA SER A 433 16.45 3.16 4.89
C SER A 433 16.11 4.65 4.77
N LEU A 434 16.92 5.55 5.33
CA LEU A 434 16.64 6.99 5.22
C LEU A 434 16.77 7.49 3.78
N LYS A 435 17.79 7.03 3.04
CA LYS A 435 17.94 7.37 1.62
C LYS A 435 16.76 6.85 0.80
N LYS A 436 16.36 5.60 1.02
CA LYS A 436 15.18 5.00 0.38
C LYS A 436 13.90 5.77 0.72
N THR A 437 13.70 6.12 1.98
CA THR A 437 12.59 6.97 2.44
C THR A 437 12.55 8.32 1.70
N LEU A 438 13.70 8.95 1.47
CA LEU A 438 13.76 10.23 0.75
C LEU A 438 13.49 10.09 -0.75
N VAL A 439 13.72 8.92 -1.33
CA VAL A 439 13.43 8.64 -2.75
C VAL A 439 11.93 8.36 -2.94
N GLY A 440 11.38 7.43 -2.21
CA GLY A 440 9.99 6.96 -2.37
C GLY A 440 8.98 7.66 -1.46
N LEU A 441 9.45 8.39 -0.47
CA LEU A 441 8.63 9.01 0.61
C LEU A 441 7.73 8.01 1.37
N THR A 442 8.22 6.78 1.48
CA THR A 442 7.57 5.69 2.22
C THR A 442 8.39 5.35 3.48
N PRO A 443 8.24 6.11 4.58
CA PRO A 443 9.05 5.90 5.77
C PRO A 443 8.73 4.56 6.43
N ILE A 444 9.78 3.82 6.79
CA ILE A 444 9.64 2.51 7.45
C ILE A 444 10.15 2.50 8.89
N ARG A 445 11.03 3.46 9.24
CA ARG A 445 11.64 3.55 10.57
C ARG A 445 11.26 4.83 11.28
N ASP A 446 11.03 4.72 12.60
CA ASP A 446 10.78 5.90 13.45
C ASP A 446 12.02 6.81 13.50
N SER A 447 13.22 6.22 13.53
CA SER A 447 14.48 6.96 13.44
C SER A 447 14.61 7.77 12.15
N ASP A 448 14.15 7.23 10.99
CA ASP A 448 14.18 7.96 9.73
C ASP A 448 13.24 9.16 9.75
N ILE A 449 11.98 8.96 10.18
CA ILE A 449 10.98 10.02 10.21
C ILE A 449 11.34 11.14 11.21
N ARG A 450 12.12 10.83 12.26
CA ARG A 450 12.61 11.80 13.24
C ARG A 450 13.95 12.43 12.86
N SER A 451 14.58 12.01 11.79
CA SER A 451 15.86 12.53 11.33
C SER A 451 15.81 14.03 11.02
N GLU A 452 16.98 14.66 11.05
CA GLU A 452 17.15 16.06 10.64
C GLU A 452 16.78 16.23 9.15
N ALA A 453 17.12 15.27 8.30
CA ALA A 453 16.79 15.30 6.88
C ALA A 453 15.27 15.36 6.64
N MET A 454 14.49 14.51 7.33
CA MET A 454 13.03 14.54 7.24
C MET A 454 12.45 15.80 7.88
N THR A 455 13.04 16.32 8.96
CA THR A 455 12.63 17.60 9.57
C THR A 455 12.80 18.76 8.58
N ASN A 456 13.93 18.81 7.88
CA ASN A 456 14.19 19.85 6.87
C ASN A 456 13.30 19.70 5.64
N LEU A 457 12.86 18.49 5.31
CA LEU A 457 11.96 18.22 4.18
C LEU A 457 10.47 18.46 4.53
N ALA A 458 10.10 18.40 5.82
CA ALA A 458 8.70 18.47 6.27
C ALA A 458 7.89 19.63 5.65
N PRO A 459 8.41 20.88 5.49
CA PRO A 459 7.67 21.95 4.86
C PRO A 459 7.27 21.67 3.39
N ARG A 460 7.95 20.72 2.73
CA ARG A 460 7.67 20.31 1.35
C ARG A 460 6.73 19.09 1.27
N LEU A 461 6.34 18.51 2.40
CA LEU A 461 5.56 17.26 2.45
C LEU A 461 4.13 17.43 2.98
N GLY A 462 3.64 18.69 3.04
CA GLY A 462 2.22 19.01 3.22
C GLY A 462 1.52 18.38 4.44
N GLY A 463 2.22 18.13 5.55
CA GLY A 463 1.67 17.53 6.77
C GLY A 463 1.99 16.03 6.94
N LEU A 464 2.65 15.40 5.99
CA LEU A 464 2.96 13.97 6.03
C LEU A 464 3.90 13.60 7.20
N VAL A 465 4.94 14.41 7.41
CA VAL A 465 5.91 14.17 8.50
C VAL A 465 5.24 14.33 9.85
N GLU A 466 4.40 15.33 9.98
CA GLU A 466 3.61 15.61 11.19
C GLU A 466 2.67 14.44 11.49
N PHE A 467 1.99 13.89 10.47
CA PHE A 467 1.17 12.71 10.62
C PHE A 467 1.96 11.51 11.16
N TYR A 468 3.08 11.16 10.52
CA TYR A 468 3.90 10.00 10.95
C TYR A 468 4.57 10.19 12.31
N ARG A 469 4.77 11.43 12.78
CA ARG A 469 5.28 11.75 14.13
C ARG A 469 4.20 11.80 15.19
N SER A 470 2.94 11.89 14.79
CA SER A 470 1.81 12.06 15.70
C SER A 470 1.23 10.71 16.18
N PRO A 471 0.51 10.71 17.32
CA PRO A 471 -0.29 9.57 17.74
C PRO A 471 -1.44 9.24 16.77
N ALA A 472 -1.84 10.18 15.92
CA ALA A 472 -2.94 9.98 14.96
C ALA A 472 -2.69 8.77 14.05
N ARG A 473 -1.42 8.46 13.72
CA ARG A 473 -1.07 7.27 12.91
C ARG A 473 -1.56 5.94 13.52
N THR A 474 -1.78 5.88 14.84
CA THR A 474 -2.25 4.67 15.52
C THR A 474 -3.76 4.48 15.47
N ALA A 475 -4.50 5.49 15.00
CA ALA A 475 -5.96 5.40 14.79
C ALA A 475 -6.32 4.60 13.53
N TRP A 476 -5.35 4.36 12.65
CA TRP A 476 -5.49 3.49 11.49
C TRP A 476 -5.06 2.07 11.84
N THR A 477 -5.69 1.11 11.22
CA THR A 477 -5.36 -0.30 11.45
C THR A 477 -5.15 -1.01 10.14
N PRO A 478 -4.31 -2.04 10.15
CA PRO A 478 -4.18 -2.93 9.01
C PRO A 478 -5.49 -3.67 8.77
N THR A 479 -5.80 -3.89 7.51
CA THR A 479 -6.86 -4.79 7.10
C THR A 479 -6.27 -6.11 6.62
N GLY A 480 -7.10 -7.12 6.49
CA GLY A 480 -6.75 -8.37 5.82
C GLY A 480 -5.90 -9.37 6.60
N THR A 481 -5.20 -8.97 7.64
CA THR A 481 -4.38 -9.89 8.45
C THR A 481 -5.17 -11.07 9.01
N ASN A 482 -6.46 -10.90 9.17
CA ASN A 482 -7.38 -11.89 9.75
C ASN A 482 -8.27 -12.57 8.72
N VAL A 483 -8.29 -12.05 7.50
CA VAL A 483 -9.18 -12.56 6.45
C VAL A 483 -8.65 -13.90 5.94
N PRO A 484 -9.39 -14.99 6.13
CA PRO A 484 -8.99 -16.27 5.59
C PRO A 484 -9.19 -16.28 4.08
N ASP A 485 -8.22 -16.85 3.35
CA ASP A 485 -8.27 -16.92 1.89
C ASP A 485 -8.50 -15.55 1.22
N TYR A 486 -7.73 -14.55 1.67
CA TYR A 486 -7.75 -13.18 1.16
C TYR A 486 -7.81 -13.11 -0.38
N PRO A 487 -6.96 -13.80 -1.15
CA PRO A 487 -7.00 -13.67 -2.61
C PRO A 487 -8.35 -14.08 -3.21
N LYS A 488 -9.00 -15.08 -2.62
CA LYS A 488 -10.32 -15.54 -3.08
C LYS A 488 -11.42 -14.54 -2.73
N LEU A 489 -11.40 -14.01 -1.53
CA LEU A 489 -12.37 -13.02 -1.09
C LEU A 489 -12.19 -11.69 -1.82
N ALA A 490 -10.94 -11.23 -1.99
CA ALA A 490 -10.62 -10.01 -2.75
C ALA A 490 -11.12 -10.11 -4.21
N GLN A 491 -10.98 -11.27 -4.86
CA GLN A 491 -11.53 -11.50 -6.20
C GLN A 491 -13.04 -11.29 -6.25
N LEU A 492 -13.77 -11.67 -5.22
CA LEU A 492 -15.22 -11.44 -5.14
C LEU A 492 -15.53 -9.95 -4.97
N TRP A 493 -14.74 -9.23 -4.17
CA TRP A 493 -14.90 -7.80 -3.97
C TRP A 493 -14.77 -7.02 -5.27
N TRP A 494 -13.62 -7.11 -5.95
CA TRP A 494 -13.41 -6.28 -7.13
C TRP A 494 -14.36 -6.62 -8.28
N ALA A 495 -14.78 -7.87 -8.42
CA ALA A 495 -15.74 -8.28 -9.45
C ALA A 495 -17.11 -7.65 -9.23
N ASN A 496 -17.63 -7.68 -7.99
CA ASN A 496 -18.95 -7.12 -7.66
C ASN A 496 -18.93 -5.58 -7.63
N VAL A 497 -17.87 -4.97 -7.10
CA VAL A 497 -17.70 -3.51 -7.12
C VAL A 497 -17.65 -3.00 -8.56
N ALA A 498 -16.88 -3.65 -9.44
CA ALA A 498 -16.81 -3.27 -10.85
C ALA A 498 -18.16 -3.35 -11.58
N ASN A 499 -18.96 -4.36 -11.28
CA ASN A 499 -20.31 -4.48 -11.86
C ASN A 499 -21.24 -3.33 -11.40
N ALA A 500 -21.05 -2.83 -10.19
CA ALA A 500 -21.79 -1.67 -9.71
C ALA A 500 -21.26 -0.36 -10.31
N VAL A 501 -19.95 -0.19 -10.42
CA VAL A 501 -19.31 0.98 -11.04
C VAL A 501 -19.71 1.10 -12.53
N SER A 502 -19.71 -0.01 -13.25
CA SER A 502 -20.16 -0.05 -14.67
C SER A 502 -21.66 0.18 -14.86
N GLY A 503 -22.46 0.08 -13.80
CA GLY A 503 -23.92 0.18 -13.86
C GLY A 503 -24.62 -1.11 -14.29
N GLU A 504 -23.91 -2.24 -14.39
CA GLU A 504 -24.51 -3.56 -14.62
C GLU A 504 -25.41 -4.00 -13.47
N GLN A 505 -25.08 -3.54 -12.25
CA GLN A 505 -25.85 -3.82 -11.03
C GLN A 505 -26.03 -2.54 -10.20
N THR A 506 -27.09 -2.51 -9.38
CA THR A 506 -27.18 -1.48 -8.33
C THR A 506 -26.18 -1.80 -7.21
N ALA A 507 -25.77 -0.79 -6.43
CA ALA A 507 -24.91 -0.98 -5.27
C ALA A 507 -25.48 -2.04 -4.31
N GLN A 508 -26.79 -1.98 -4.01
CA GLN A 508 -27.47 -2.95 -3.15
C GLN A 508 -27.39 -4.38 -3.71
N THR A 509 -27.63 -4.56 -5.02
CA THR A 509 -27.58 -5.88 -5.66
C THR A 509 -26.17 -6.44 -5.64
N ALA A 510 -25.16 -5.63 -5.96
CA ALA A 510 -23.77 -6.02 -5.97
C ALA A 510 -23.30 -6.45 -4.57
N MET A 511 -23.62 -5.67 -3.53
CA MET A 511 -23.24 -6.00 -2.15
C MET A 511 -23.98 -7.24 -1.61
N ASN A 512 -25.25 -7.42 -1.95
CA ASN A 512 -25.98 -8.65 -1.60
C ASN A 512 -25.35 -9.88 -2.24
N GLN A 513 -25.03 -9.81 -3.54
CA GLN A 513 -24.40 -10.91 -4.25
C GLN A 513 -23.00 -11.21 -3.72
N LEU A 514 -22.22 -10.17 -3.43
CA LEU A 514 -20.91 -10.30 -2.82
C LEU A 514 -20.99 -11.02 -1.46
N ALA A 515 -21.86 -10.55 -0.56
CA ALA A 515 -22.02 -11.14 0.75
C ALA A 515 -22.41 -12.62 0.69
N GLU A 516 -23.34 -13.00 -0.20
CA GLU A 516 -23.71 -14.41 -0.42
C GLU A 516 -22.57 -15.24 -0.99
N GLN A 517 -21.75 -14.68 -1.88
CA GLN A 517 -20.60 -15.38 -2.44
C GLN A 517 -19.53 -15.60 -1.37
N GLN A 518 -19.27 -14.60 -0.54
CA GLN A 518 -18.34 -14.70 0.58
C GLN A 518 -18.84 -15.71 1.62
N ASP A 519 -20.10 -15.70 1.99
CA ASP A 519 -20.69 -16.68 2.92
C ASP A 519 -20.44 -18.12 2.44
N ARG A 520 -20.56 -18.39 1.15
CA ARG A 520 -20.25 -19.71 0.58
C ARG A 520 -18.77 -20.09 0.68
N VAL A 521 -17.86 -19.12 0.57
CA VAL A 521 -16.42 -19.35 0.77
C VAL A 521 -16.16 -19.66 2.24
N LEU A 522 -16.65 -18.84 3.15
CA LEU A 522 -16.49 -18.99 4.60
C LEU A 522 -17.04 -20.33 5.10
N GLU A 523 -18.20 -20.76 4.61
CA GLU A 523 -18.81 -22.04 4.94
C GLU A 523 -17.93 -23.23 4.51
N ARG A 524 -17.33 -23.15 3.31
CA ARG A 524 -16.37 -24.19 2.86
C ARG A 524 -15.11 -24.21 3.73
N LEU A 525 -14.55 -23.06 4.07
CA LEU A 525 -13.39 -22.98 4.95
C LEU A 525 -13.70 -23.55 6.33
N ALA A 526 -14.85 -23.25 6.90
CA ALA A 526 -15.30 -23.81 8.18
C ALA A 526 -15.47 -25.33 8.10
N THR A 527 -16.03 -25.86 7.01
CA THR A 527 -16.21 -27.30 6.79
C THR A 527 -14.85 -28.04 6.69
N HIS A 528 -13.83 -27.40 6.16
CA HIS A 528 -12.47 -27.96 6.08
C HIS A 528 -11.63 -27.70 7.33
N GLY A 529 -12.22 -27.13 8.39
CA GLY A 529 -11.54 -26.88 9.65
C GLY A 529 -10.49 -25.76 9.58
N VAL A 530 -10.54 -24.92 8.54
CA VAL A 530 -9.68 -23.75 8.47
C VAL A 530 -10.11 -22.79 9.58
N GLN A 531 -9.25 -22.63 10.56
CA GLN A 531 -9.47 -21.66 11.61
C GLN A 531 -9.14 -20.28 11.04
N GLY A 532 -10.09 -19.36 11.18
CA GLY A 532 -9.80 -17.95 11.02
C GLY A 532 -8.90 -17.51 12.17
N ASP A 533 -8.14 -16.42 11.95
CA ASP A 533 -7.44 -15.79 13.04
C ASP A 533 -8.43 -15.14 14.00
N CYS A 534 -8.03 -15.11 15.26
CA CYS A 534 -8.75 -14.35 16.26
C CYS A 534 -8.58 -12.86 16.10
N GLY A 535 -7.80 -12.41 15.13
CA GLY A 535 -7.51 -11.03 14.73
C GLY A 535 -7.19 -10.08 15.86
N PRO A 536 -6.84 -8.84 15.59
CA PRO A 536 -7.00 -7.83 16.62
C PRO A 536 -8.45 -7.92 17.05
N GLN A 537 -8.67 -8.41 18.28
CA GLN A 537 -10.03 -8.51 18.83
C GLN A 537 -10.56 -7.10 18.95
N LEU A 538 -11.17 -6.62 17.88
CA LEU A 538 -11.79 -5.31 17.85
C LEU A 538 -12.96 -5.26 18.84
N ASN A 539 -13.49 -6.42 19.17
CA ASN A 539 -14.63 -6.57 20.07
C ASN A 539 -14.42 -7.72 21.04
N GLU A 540 -14.21 -7.41 22.31
CA GLU A 540 -14.09 -8.40 23.38
C GLU A 540 -15.43 -9.09 23.73
N ARG A 541 -16.56 -8.57 23.24
CA ARG A 541 -17.89 -9.08 23.54
C ARG A 541 -18.59 -9.57 22.29
N SER A 542 -19.14 -10.76 22.39
CA SER A 542 -19.97 -11.40 21.36
C SER A 542 -21.48 -11.23 21.59
N ASP A 543 -21.91 -10.51 22.64
CA ASP A 543 -23.32 -10.28 22.95
C ASP A 543 -23.93 -9.25 21.99
N PRO A 544 -24.86 -9.66 21.09
CA PRO A 544 -25.48 -8.74 20.14
C PRO A 544 -26.26 -7.61 20.80
N GLU A 545 -26.96 -7.88 21.93
CA GLU A 545 -27.76 -6.87 22.62
C GLU A 545 -26.86 -5.77 23.19
N TYR A 546 -25.70 -6.11 23.69
CA TYR A 546 -24.72 -5.14 24.14
C TYR A 546 -24.37 -4.14 23.04
N TRP A 547 -24.05 -4.62 21.85
CA TRP A 547 -23.65 -3.76 20.73
C TRP A 547 -24.81 -2.93 20.18
N PHE A 548 -26.01 -3.50 20.07
CA PHE A 548 -27.21 -2.76 19.64
C PHE A 548 -27.59 -1.62 20.58
N ASN A 549 -27.24 -1.73 21.85
CA ASN A 549 -27.58 -0.75 22.88
C ASN A 549 -26.49 0.30 23.11
N GLN A 550 -25.33 0.21 22.44
CA GLN A 550 -24.30 1.24 22.55
C GLN A 550 -24.75 2.55 21.92
N GLU A 551 -24.38 3.66 22.56
CA GLU A 551 -24.56 4.98 21.97
C GLU A 551 -23.77 5.05 20.67
N GLY A 552 -24.40 5.45 19.57
CA GLY A 552 -23.80 5.45 18.24
C GLY A 552 -23.81 4.11 17.52
N ALA A 553 -24.33 3.03 18.11
CA ALA A 553 -24.55 1.79 17.38
C ALA A 553 -25.32 2.08 16.09
N PRO A 554 -24.84 1.65 14.91
CA PRO A 554 -25.58 1.85 13.67
C PRO A 554 -26.85 1.02 13.70
N LYS A 555 -27.87 1.60 14.27
CA LYS A 555 -29.26 1.24 13.93
C LYS A 555 -29.38 1.43 12.42
N PRO A 556 -30.23 0.67 11.72
CA PRO A 556 -30.44 0.89 10.30
C PRO A 556 -30.77 2.38 10.10
N LYS A 557 -29.72 3.16 9.80
CA LYS A 557 -29.88 4.55 9.45
C LYS A 557 -30.47 4.58 8.06
N LEU A 558 -31.44 5.43 7.89
CA LEU A 558 -32.02 5.61 6.58
C LEU A 558 -31.03 6.35 5.69
N ALA A 559 -31.01 6.01 4.40
CA ALA A 559 -30.12 6.60 3.43
C ALA A 559 -30.28 8.12 3.26
N ASP A 560 -31.36 8.70 3.80
CA ASP A 560 -31.69 10.11 3.80
C ASP A 560 -31.19 10.87 5.04
N GLU A 561 -30.59 10.20 6.03
CA GLU A 561 -29.88 10.85 7.11
C GLU A 561 -28.56 11.44 6.62
N ASN A 562 -28.64 12.50 5.83
CA ASN A 562 -27.46 13.27 5.45
C ASN A 562 -27.21 14.36 6.50
N PRO A 563 -26.20 14.21 7.37
CA PRO A 563 -25.83 15.27 8.27
C PRO A 563 -25.38 16.49 7.45
N LYS A 564 -25.60 17.71 7.97
CA LYS A 564 -25.03 18.91 7.36
C LYS A 564 -23.51 18.77 7.24
N GLY A 565 -22.94 19.29 6.15
CA GLY A 565 -21.51 19.33 5.95
C GLY A 565 -20.80 20.05 7.11
N LYS A 566 -19.68 19.47 7.55
CA LYS A 566 -18.85 20.00 8.64
C LYS A 566 -17.40 20.02 8.22
N THR A 567 -16.77 21.18 8.40
CA THR A 567 -15.35 21.41 8.08
C THR A 567 -14.62 21.99 9.28
N VAL A 568 -13.29 21.87 9.27
CA VAL A 568 -12.37 22.52 10.22
C VAL A 568 -11.23 23.20 9.46
N PRO A 569 -10.63 24.26 10.02
CA PRO A 569 -9.40 24.81 9.49
C PRO A 569 -8.23 23.83 9.59
N TYR A 570 -7.40 23.77 8.57
CA TYR A 570 -6.23 22.88 8.54
C TYR A 570 -5.29 23.10 9.72
N ASP A 571 -5.01 24.35 10.07
CA ASP A 571 -4.07 24.69 11.15
C ASP A 571 -4.54 24.20 12.52
N GLU A 572 -5.84 24.16 12.76
CA GLU A 572 -6.41 23.60 14.00
C GLU A 572 -6.19 22.09 14.10
N LEU A 573 -6.31 21.38 12.98
CA LEU A 573 -6.02 19.93 12.94
C LEU A 573 -4.55 19.63 13.22
N ILE A 574 -3.63 20.35 12.60
CA ILE A 574 -2.20 20.16 12.84
C ILE A 574 -1.84 20.46 14.29
N GLN A 575 -2.40 21.52 14.87
CA GLN A 575 -2.20 21.83 16.29
C GLN A 575 -2.72 20.72 17.21
N SER A 576 -3.85 20.09 16.86
CA SER A 576 -4.38 18.97 17.65
C SER A 576 -3.43 17.76 17.68
N TRP A 577 -2.72 17.51 16.58
CA TRP A 577 -1.71 16.44 16.52
C TRP A 577 -0.46 16.73 17.33
N GLN A 578 -0.05 17.99 17.41
CA GLN A 578 1.12 18.41 18.19
C GLN A 578 0.87 18.41 19.70
N ASN A 579 -0.40 18.49 20.11
CA ASN A 579 -0.81 18.57 21.53
C ASN A 579 -1.19 17.20 22.13
N GLN A 580 -1.21 16.14 21.35
CA GLN A 580 -1.45 14.76 21.78
C GLN A 580 -0.11 14.03 22.03
#